data_75f9e441a22d375e24b9500d949a106a
#
_entry.id   75f9e441a22d375e24b9500d949a106a
#
_cell.length_a   1.000
_cell.length_b   1.000
_cell.length_c   1.000
_cell.angle_alpha   90.00
_cell.angle_beta   90.00
_cell.angle_gamma   90.00
#
_symmetry.space_group_name_H-M   'P 1'
#
loop_
_entity.id
_entity.type
_entity.pdbx_description
1 polymer ?
#
loop_
_entity_poly.entity_id
_entity_poly.type
_entity_poly.pdbx_seq_one_letter_code
_entity_poly.pdbx_strand_id
1 'polypeptide(L)'
;MKKFTQLRIVAALLIFAPLAALAQNAELQKVLAEMDAASVKFQSAQADFVWDQYTAVVQSHDFQKGTIAFRRTGNTTEMVAHVKTDNDQPSPKDVLYKGGELDFYQPSLKQETILNAGANIERYLTLGFGGSGKDLAANWNIAYQGTEMIDGVETAKLDLTPKQGAGNNEFTHITMWVDPKRAISLKQQIFQESGDSRTAVYSNIRLNSVPASAFALMLAPGTTKVRK
;
A
#
# COMPACT_ATOMS: atom_id res chain seq x y z
N MET A 1 -46.35 -13.44 59.88
CA MET A 1 -46.50 -13.09 58.45
C MET A 1 -45.42 -12.10 58.10
N LYS A 2 -44.32 -12.53 57.43
CA LYS A 2 -43.22 -11.69 57.04
C LYS A 2 -43.43 -11.35 55.55
N LYS A 3 -43.57 -10.04 55.22
CA LYS A 3 -43.67 -9.55 53.88
C LYS A 3 -42.21 -9.39 53.29
N PHE A 4 -41.88 -10.19 52.28
CA PHE A 4 -40.67 -10.01 51.50
C PHE A 4 -40.87 -8.91 50.45
N THR A 5 -40.16 -7.80 50.60
CA THR A 5 -40.09 -6.71 49.59
C THR A 5 -39.07 -7.10 48.54
N GLN A 6 -39.53 -7.39 47.34
CA GLN A 6 -38.66 -7.66 46.15
C GLN A 6 -38.10 -6.34 45.65
N LEU A 7 -36.78 -6.17 45.80
CA LEU A 7 -36.01 -5.05 45.23
C LEU A 7 -35.77 -5.34 43.74
N ARG A 8 -36.46 -4.66 42.85
CA ARG A 8 -36.22 -4.71 41.39
C ARG A 8 -35.02 -3.84 41.05
N ILE A 9 -33.85 -4.46 40.79
CA ILE A 9 -32.69 -3.82 40.22
C ILE A 9 -32.98 -3.67 38.72
N VAL A 10 -33.28 -2.46 38.26
CA VAL A 10 -33.32 -2.10 36.84
C VAL A 10 -31.87 -1.90 36.40
N ALA A 11 -31.31 -2.88 35.71
CA ALA A 11 -30.01 -2.73 35.04
C ALA A 11 -30.19 -1.80 33.83
N ALA A 12 -29.77 -0.54 33.95
CA ALA A 12 -29.62 0.38 32.82
C ALA A 12 -28.44 -0.10 31.96
N LEU A 13 -28.71 -0.88 30.92
CA LEU A 13 -27.73 -1.13 29.84
C LEU A 13 -27.52 0.18 29.08
N LEU A 14 -26.44 0.87 29.38
CA LEU A 14 -25.95 2.02 28.63
C LEU A 14 -25.52 1.55 27.22
N ILE A 15 -26.33 1.92 26.22
CA ILE A 15 -26.00 1.74 24.79
C ILE A 15 -24.94 2.78 24.43
N PHE A 16 -23.66 2.44 24.58
CA PHE A 16 -22.52 3.31 24.23
C PHE A 16 -21.99 3.09 22.80
N ALA A 17 -22.63 2.23 21.99
CA ALA A 17 -22.12 1.82 20.67
C ALA A 17 -22.22 2.86 19.52
N PRO A 18 -23.17 3.81 19.42
CA PRO A 18 -23.29 4.63 18.22
C PRO A 18 -22.30 5.82 18.14
N LEU A 19 -21.83 6.35 19.28
CA LEU A 19 -20.94 7.52 19.26
C LEU A 19 -19.52 7.20 18.73
N ALA A 20 -18.97 6.02 19.04
CA ALA A 20 -17.64 5.62 18.59
C ALA A 20 -17.59 5.43 17.06
N ALA A 21 -18.64 4.85 16.46
CA ALA A 21 -18.73 4.67 15.02
C ALA A 21 -18.86 5.99 14.26
N LEU A 22 -19.58 6.96 14.80
CA LEU A 22 -19.69 8.30 14.23
C LEU A 22 -18.35 9.05 14.28
N ALA A 23 -17.61 8.93 15.38
CA ALA A 23 -16.29 9.56 15.51
C ALA A 23 -15.26 8.94 14.54
N GLN A 24 -15.22 7.61 14.40
CA GLN A 24 -14.35 6.93 13.43
C GLN A 24 -14.67 7.35 11.99
N ASN A 25 -15.93 7.50 11.64
CA ASN A 25 -16.32 7.96 10.30
C ASN A 25 -15.88 9.42 10.05
N ALA A 26 -16.02 10.30 11.04
CA ALA A 26 -15.56 11.68 10.93
C ALA A 26 -14.03 11.78 10.73
N GLU A 27 -13.25 11.01 11.48
CA GLU A 27 -11.79 10.96 11.31
C GLU A 27 -11.39 10.37 9.96
N LEU A 28 -12.06 9.33 9.48
CA LEU A 28 -11.84 8.80 8.13
C LEU A 28 -12.07 9.87 7.06
N GLN A 29 -13.20 10.60 7.14
CA GLN A 29 -13.50 11.67 6.16
C GLN A 29 -12.44 12.77 6.18
N LYS A 30 -11.92 13.14 7.36
CA LYS A 30 -10.82 14.09 7.49
C LYS A 30 -9.54 13.58 6.81
N VAL A 31 -9.15 12.34 7.07
CA VAL A 31 -7.98 11.70 6.43
C VAL A 31 -8.11 11.70 4.92
N LEU A 32 -9.27 11.29 4.38
CA LEU A 32 -9.51 11.26 2.94
C LEU A 32 -9.46 12.66 2.32
N ALA A 33 -10.02 13.67 3.00
CA ALA A 33 -9.96 15.06 2.53
C ALA A 33 -8.53 15.63 2.54
N GLU A 34 -7.72 15.31 3.55
CA GLU A 34 -6.30 15.69 3.58
C GLU A 34 -5.53 15.02 2.44
N MET A 35 -5.78 13.74 2.16
CA MET A 35 -5.21 13.03 1.01
C MET A 35 -5.62 13.66 -0.31
N ASP A 36 -6.89 14.07 -0.48
CA ASP A 36 -7.36 14.78 -1.68
C ASP A 36 -6.55 16.07 -1.90
N ALA A 37 -6.39 16.87 -0.85
CA ALA A 37 -5.64 18.12 -0.92
C ALA A 37 -4.13 17.91 -1.22
N ALA A 38 -3.52 16.87 -0.67
CA ALA A 38 -2.12 16.53 -0.88
C ALA A 38 -1.88 15.93 -2.26
N SER A 39 -2.81 15.10 -2.76
CA SER A 39 -2.69 14.42 -4.05
C SER A 39 -2.57 15.39 -5.23
N VAL A 40 -3.21 16.56 -5.15
CA VAL A 40 -3.13 17.61 -6.19
C VAL A 40 -1.70 18.11 -6.39
N LYS A 41 -0.90 18.13 -5.32
CA LYS A 41 0.50 18.61 -5.33
C LYS A 41 1.52 17.50 -5.62
N PHE A 42 1.09 16.26 -5.63
CA PHE A 42 1.96 15.12 -5.86
C PHE A 42 2.38 15.06 -7.34
N GLN A 43 3.69 15.03 -7.57
CA GLN A 43 4.29 14.81 -8.89
C GLN A 43 5.11 13.53 -8.92
N SER A 44 5.91 13.29 -7.88
CA SER A 44 6.75 12.10 -7.76
C SER A 44 7.12 11.82 -6.30
N ALA A 45 7.50 10.58 -6.02
CA ALA A 45 8.10 10.18 -4.74
C ALA A 45 9.23 9.20 -5.01
N GLN A 46 10.24 9.22 -4.15
CA GLN A 46 11.27 8.19 -4.07
C GLN A 46 11.48 7.81 -2.61
N ALA A 47 11.66 6.51 -2.36
CA ALA A 47 11.91 5.97 -1.04
C ALA A 47 12.91 4.82 -1.08
N ASP A 48 13.57 4.55 0.04
CA ASP A 48 14.13 3.24 0.31
C ASP A 48 12.99 2.33 0.79
N PHE A 49 13.07 1.04 0.46
CA PHE A 49 12.09 0.07 0.93
C PHE A 49 12.74 -1.16 1.55
N VAL A 50 12.01 -1.76 2.48
CA VAL A 50 12.18 -3.13 2.94
C VAL A 50 10.86 -3.85 2.71
N TRP A 51 10.88 -4.91 1.91
CA TRP A 51 9.79 -5.85 1.74
C TRP A 51 10.07 -7.11 2.54
N ASP A 52 9.11 -7.52 3.35
CA ASP A 52 9.09 -8.78 4.09
C ASP A 52 7.96 -9.63 3.53
N GLN A 53 8.30 -10.69 2.83
CA GLN A 53 7.35 -11.68 2.32
C GLN A 53 7.28 -12.83 3.31
N TYR A 54 6.15 -12.98 3.98
CA TYR A 54 5.86 -14.13 4.83
C TYR A 54 5.13 -15.21 4.03
N THR A 55 5.63 -16.44 4.06
CA THR A 55 5.02 -17.63 3.46
C THR A 55 4.49 -18.54 4.56
N ALA A 56 3.17 -18.64 4.71
CA ALA A 56 2.50 -19.27 5.84
C ALA A 56 2.77 -20.79 5.92
N VAL A 57 2.77 -21.48 4.79
CA VAL A 57 2.90 -22.96 4.75
C VAL A 57 4.24 -23.44 5.28
N VAL A 58 5.31 -22.66 5.11
CA VAL A 58 6.66 -22.97 5.59
C VAL A 58 7.12 -22.07 6.74
N GLN A 59 6.26 -21.11 7.14
CA GLN A 59 6.51 -20.16 8.23
C GLN A 59 7.85 -19.41 8.05
N SER A 60 8.18 -19.03 6.81
CA SER A 60 9.42 -18.35 6.48
C SER A 60 9.19 -16.90 6.08
N HIS A 61 10.23 -16.09 6.26
CA HIS A 61 10.30 -14.70 5.83
C HIS A 61 11.41 -14.53 4.81
N ASP A 62 11.12 -13.84 3.72
CA ASP A 62 12.09 -13.43 2.72
C ASP A 62 12.12 -11.90 2.63
N PHE A 63 13.30 -11.32 2.82
CA PHE A 63 13.49 -9.88 2.88
C PHE A 63 14.15 -9.35 1.61
N GLN A 64 13.50 -8.37 0.98
CA GLN A 64 14.08 -7.64 -0.14
C GLN A 64 14.26 -6.17 0.24
N LYS A 65 15.42 -5.60 -0.13
CA LYS A 65 15.73 -4.19 0.13
C LYS A 65 16.15 -3.50 -1.16
N GLY A 66 15.80 -2.23 -1.27
CA GLY A 66 16.14 -1.47 -2.46
C GLY A 66 15.61 -0.04 -2.43
N THR A 67 15.43 0.52 -3.61
CA THR A 67 14.82 1.85 -3.80
C THR A 67 13.61 1.75 -4.72
N ILE A 68 12.60 2.55 -4.46
CA ILE A 68 11.39 2.62 -5.27
C ILE A 68 11.06 4.08 -5.58
N ALA A 69 10.58 4.32 -6.77
CA ALA A 69 10.12 5.64 -7.17
C ALA A 69 8.79 5.57 -7.91
N PHE A 70 8.00 6.63 -7.73
CA PHE A 70 6.70 6.82 -8.35
C PHE A 70 6.67 8.18 -9.02
N ARG A 71 5.97 8.29 -10.16
CA ARG A 71 5.76 9.55 -10.85
C ARG A 71 4.38 9.59 -11.48
N ARG A 72 3.69 10.71 -11.29
CA ARG A 72 2.43 10.96 -12.01
C ARG A 72 2.72 11.41 -13.43
N THR A 73 2.07 10.79 -14.39
CA THR A 73 2.14 11.13 -15.81
C THR A 73 0.70 11.22 -16.35
N GLY A 74 0.17 12.45 -16.44
CA GLY A 74 -1.25 12.63 -16.74
C GLY A 74 -2.14 12.00 -15.66
N ASN A 75 -2.99 11.06 -16.07
CA ASN A 75 -3.92 10.35 -15.18
C ASN A 75 -3.38 9.00 -14.67
N THR A 76 -2.14 8.64 -15.02
CA THR A 76 -1.50 7.38 -14.61
C THR A 76 -0.33 7.65 -13.69
N THR A 77 0.10 6.61 -12.97
CA THR A 77 1.29 6.66 -12.14
C THR A 77 2.26 5.59 -12.63
N GLU A 78 3.47 6.02 -13.00
CA GLU A 78 4.59 5.13 -13.30
C GLU A 78 5.29 4.74 -11.99
N MET A 79 5.86 3.54 -11.94
CA MET A 79 6.62 3.04 -10.80
C MET A 79 7.89 2.35 -11.29
N VAL A 80 9.00 2.58 -10.60
CA VAL A 80 10.22 1.81 -10.78
C VAL A 80 10.75 1.37 -9.41
N ALA A 81 11.08 0.09 -9.29
CA ALA A 81 11.73 -0.46 -8.10
C ALA A 81 13.05 -1.11 -8.50
N HIS A 82 14.11 -0.78 -7.76
CA HIS A 82 15.42 -1.37 -7.87
C HIS A 82 15.69 -2.19 -6.61
N VAL A 83 15.45 -3.50 -6.68
CA VAL A 83 15.84 -4.45 -5.63
C VAL A 83 17.35 -4.60 -5.65
N LYS A 84 18.00 -4.47 -4.51
CA LYS A 84 19.46 -4.58 -4.36
C LYS A 84 19.86 -5.90 -3.72
N THR A 85 19.10 -6.31 -2.69
CA THR A 85 19.40 -7.52 -1.92
C THR A 85 18.15 -8.39 -1.74
N ASP A 86 18.37 -9.67 -1.57
CA ASP A 86 17.41 -10.70 -1.21
C ASP A 86 18.02 -11.49 -0.04
N ASN A 87 17.38 -11.47 1.13
CA ASN A 87 17.92 -12.03 2.39
C ASN A 87 19.36 -11.58 2.67
N ASP A 88 19.61 -10.27 2.52
CA ASP A 88 20.90 -9.60 2.68
C ASP A 88 21.99 -10.04 1.69
N GLN A 89 21.67 -10.90 0.72
CA GLN A 89 22.59 -11.26 -0.35
C GLN A 89 22.35 -10.37 -1.59
N PRO A 90 23.39 -9.95 -2.32
CA PRO A 90 23.22 -9.19 -3.55
C PRO A 90 22.37 -9.95 -4.57
N SER A 91 21.23 -9.38 -4.95
CA SER A 91 20.28 -9.98 -5.90
C SER A 91 19.60 -8.89 -6.71
N PRO A 92 20.32 -8.16 -7.57
CA PRO A 92 19.78 -7.04 -8.31
C PRO A 92 18.66 -7.48 -9.25
N LYS A 93 17.52 -6.79 -9.15
CA LYS A 93 16.34 -6.95 -10.01
C LYS A 93 15.69 -5.59 -10.16
N ASP A 94 15.24 -5.26 -11.36
CA ASP A 94 14.51 -4.03 -11.61
C ASP A 94 13.08 -4.35 -12.03
N VAL A 95 12.14 -3.57 -11.55
CA VAL A 95 10.73 -3.65 -11.92
C VAL A 95 10.29 -2.27 -12.36
N LEU A 96 9.79 -2.13 -13.59
CA LEU A 96 9.24 -0.90 -14.11
C LEU A 96 7.79 -1.12 -14.50
N TYR A 97 6.88 -0.32 -13.95
CA TYR A 97 5.52 -0.20 -14.44
C TYR A 97 5.37 1.12 -15.20
N LYS A 98 5.01 1.04 -16.48
CA LYS A 98 4.84 2.20 -17.33
C LYS A 98 3.92 1.90 -18.51
N GLY A 99 2.95 2.79 -18.76
CA GLY A 99 2.10 2.68 -19.95
C GLY A 99 1.28 1.38 -20.03
N GLY A 100 0.95 0.76 -18.90
CA GLY A 100 0.22 -0.50 -18.85
C GLY A 100 1.08 -1.75 -19.04
N GLU A 101 2.40 -1.60 -19.16
CA GLU A 101 3.35 -2.72 -19.17
C GLU A 101 4.08 -2.81 -17.83
N LEU A 102 4.42 -4.03 -17.44
CA LEU A 102 5.22 -4.36 -16.27
C LEU A 102 6.46 -5.11 -16.72
N ASP A 103 7.60 -4.44 -16.62
CA ASP A 103 8.89 -4.96 -17.06
C ASP A 103 9.68 -5.46 -15.84
N PHE A 104 10.08 -6.73 -15.88
CA PHE A 104 11.00 -7.34 -14.92
C PHE A 104 12.34 -7.56 -15.56
N TYR A 105 13.37 -6.90 -15.06
CA TYR A 105 14.73 -7.09 -15.53
C TYR A 105 15.57 -7.80 -14.47
N GLN A 106 16.24 -8.88 -14.89
CA GLN A 106 17.19 -9.64 -14.07
C GLN A 106 18.59 -9.56 -14.71
N PRO A 107 19.46 -8.68 -14.21
CA PRO A 107 20.80 -8.49 -14.78
C PRO A 107 21.64 -9.75 -14.85
N SER A 108 21.55 -10.61 -13.82
CA SER A 108 22.30 -11.90 -13.75
C SER A 108 21.92 -12.87 -14.87
N LEU A 109 20.67 -12.81 -15.35
CA LEU A 109 20.16 -13.64 -16.44
C LEU A 109 20.24 -12.91 -17.79
N LYS A 110 20.54 -11.62 -17.80
CA LYS A 110 20.39 -10.75 -18.97
C LYS A 110 19.03 -10.91 -19.64
N GLN A 111 17.97 -10.95 -18.82
CA GLN A 111 16.61 -11.17 -19.29
C GLN A 111 15.69 -10.06 -18.79
N GLU A 112 14.90 -9.51 -19.71
CA GLU A 112 13.76 -8.65 -19.46
C GLU A 112 12.49 -9.40 -19.81
N THR A 113 11.57 -9.53 -18.85
CA THR A 113 10.25 -10.10 -19.07
C THR A 113 9.22 -8.98 -19.04
N ILE A 114 8.48 -8.82 -20.13
CA ILE A 114 7.46 -7.77 -20.31
C ILE A 114 6.09 -8.43 -20.23
N LEU A 115 5.28 -7.95 -19.28
CA LEU A 115 3.91 -8.41 -19.03
C LEU A 115 2.94 -7.29 -19.34
N ASN A 116 1.81 -7.61 -19.96
CA ASN A 116 0.71 -6.67 -20.07
C ASN A 116 0.03 -6.57 -18.70
N ALA A 117 0.17 -5.43 -18.06
CA ALA A 117 -0.39 -5.16 -16.75
C ALA A 117 -1.73 -4.42 -16.94
N GLY A 118 -2.83 -5.10 -16.72
CA GLY A 118 -4.15 -4.47 -16.73
C GLY A 118 -4.28 -3.38 -15.65
N ALA A 119 -5.29 -2.52 -15.77
CA ALA A 119 -5.54 -1.39 -14.85
C ALA A 119 -5.64 -1.81 -13.36
N ASN A 120 -5.99 -3.07 -13.08
CA ASN A 120 -6.03 -3.59 -11.72
C ASN A 120 -4.62 -3.68 -11.09
N ILE A 121 -3.61 -4.09 -11.88
CA ILE A 121 -2.22 -4.19 -11.39
C ILE A 121 -1.68 -2.79 -11.04
N GLU A 122 -1.92 -1.78 -11.90
CA GLU A 122 -1.54 -0.39 -11.62
C GLU A 122 -2.03 0.07 -10.24
N ARG A 123 -3.30 -0.19 -9.97
CA ARG A 123 -3.96 0.22 -8.71
C ARG A 123 -3.25 -0.33 -7.47
N TYR A 124 -2.74 -1.56 -7.52
CA TYR A 124 -1.99 -2.17 -6.42
C TYR A 124 -0.55 -1.66 -6.35
N LEU A 125 0.13 -1.56 -7.49
CA LEU A 125 1.52 -1.14 -7.55
C LEU A 125 1.72 0.30 -7.08
N THR A 126 0.74 1.18 -7.33
CA THR A 126 0.83 2.61 -7.03
C THR A 126 0.07 3.00 -5.76
N LEU A 127 -0.56 2.03 -5.09
CA LEU A 127 -1.34 2.26 -3.88
C LEU A 127 -0.49 2.97 -2.81
N GLY A 128 -1.04 4.05 -2.25
CA GLY A 128 -0.38 4.82 -1.19
C GLY A 128 0.68 5.80 -1.66
N PHE A 129 0.81 6.07 -2.97
CA PHE A 129 1.72 7.09 -3.48
C PHE A 129 1.00 8.06 -4.42
N GLY A 130 0.59 9.20 -3.82
CA GLY A 130 -0.07 10.28 -4.54
C GLY A 130 -1.54 10.04 -4.89
N GLY A 131 -2.13 8.92 -4.50
CA GLY A 131 -3.55 8.66 -4.68
C GLY A 131 -4.42 9.61 -3.85
N SER A 132 -5.56 10.01 -4.42
CA SER A 132 -6.53 10.82 -3.68
C SER A 132 -7.38 9.97 -2.73
N GLY A 133 -7.95 10.59 -1.71
CA GLY A 133 -8.93 9.94 -0.82
C GLY A 133 -10.18 9.48 -1.60
N LYS A 134 -10.59 10.24 -2.61
CA LYS A 134 -11.71 9.89 -3.51
C LYS A 134 -11.43 8.64 -4.31
N ASP A 135 -10.23 8.53 -4.90
CA ASP A 135 -9.83 7.34 -5.67
C ASP A 135 -9.74 6.12 -4.77
N LEU A 136 -9.22 6.30 -3.54
CA LEU A 136 -9.17 5.24 -2.55
C LEU A 136 -10.59 4.78 -2.20
N ALA A 137 -11.49 5.71 -1.85
CA ALA A 137 -12.89 5.40 -1.51
C ALA A 137 -13.71 4.84 -2.69
N ALA A 138 -13.36 5.16 -3.93
CA ALA A 138 -14.02 4.59 -5.10
C ALA A 138 -13.75 3.09 -5.26
N ASN A 139 -12.54 2.64 -4.90
CA ASN A 139 -12.08 1.28 -5.16
C ASN A 139 -12.12 0.35 -3.94
N TRP A 140 -12.15 0.92 -2.73
CA TRP A 140 -12.01 0.18 -1.48
C TRP A 140 -13.13 0.48 -0.49
N ASN A 141 -13.55 -0.53 0.27
CA ASN A 141 -14.22 -0.32 1.54
C ASN A 141 -13.11 -0.03 2.56
N ILE A 142 -13.21 1.11 3.24
CA ILE A 142 -12.13 1.62 4.10
C ILE A 142 -12.62 1.63 5.54
N ALA A 143 -11.86 0.99 6.44
CA ALA A 143 -12.04 1.11 7.88
C ALA A 143 -10.88 1.89 8.49
N TYR A 144 -11.17 2.96 9.22
CA TYR A 144 -10.17 3.70 9.98
C TYR A 144 -9.87 2.97 11.29
N GLN A 145 -8.59 2.67 11.52
CA GLN A 145 -8.13 1.90 12.68
C GLN A 145 -7.37 2.75 13.72
N GLY A 146 -7.51 4.08 13.62
CA GLY A 146 -6.78 5.01 14.49
C GLY A 146 -5.49 5.53 13.89
N THR A 147 -4.64 6.11 14.74
CA THR A 147 -3.32 6.62 14.35
C THR A 147 -2.21 5.74 14.92
N GLU A 148 -1.08 5.70 14.21
CA GLU A 148 0.13 5.00 14.66
C GLU A 148 1.36 5.79 14.22
N MET A 149 2.38 5.86 15.07
CA MET A 149 3.65 6.50 14.73
C MET A 149 4.53 5.54 13.93
N ILE A 150 4.89 5.93 12.71
CA ILE A 150 5.84 5.20 11.87
C ILE A 150 7.02 6.14 11.58
N ASP A 151 8.21 5.76 12.00
CA ASP A 151 9.46 6.53 11.81
C ASP A 151 9.31 8.02 12.20
N GLY A 152 8.69 8.25 13.37
CA GLY A 152 8.47 9.60 13.90
C GLY A 152 7.36 10.42 13.22
N VAL A 153 6.63 9.83 12.28
CA VAL A 153 5.49 10.44 11.60
C VAL A 153 4.18 9.84 12.11
N GLU A 154 3.24 10.70 12.50
CA GLU A 154 1.88 10.26 12.82
C GLU A 154 1.16 9.87 11.52
N THR A 155 0.74 8.62 11.43
CA THR A 155 0.04 8.06 10.28
C THR A 155 -1.38 7.66 10.63
N ALA A 156 -2.28 7.77 9.65
CA ALA A 156 -3.60 7.15 9.72
C ALA A 156 -3.49 5.67 9.32
N LYS A 157 -3.92 4.77 10.19
CA LYS A 157 -4.00 3.34 9.91
C LYS A 157 -5.35 3.04 9.27
N LEU A 158 -5.31 2.58 8.01
CA LEU A 158 -6.49 2.25 7.22
C LEU A 158 -6.48 0.76 6.87
N ASP A 159 -7.61 0.11 7.03
CA ASP A 159 -7.83 -1.24 6.52
C ASP A 159 -8.71 -1.19 5.28
N LEU A 160 -8.22 -1.78 4.19
CA LEU A 160 -8.79 -1.67 2.86
C LEU A 160 -9.25 -3.04 2.38
N THR A 161 -10.54 -3.22 2.18
CA THR A 161 -11.11 -4.41 1.55
C THR A 161 -11.55 -4.08 0.13
N PRO A 162 -11.18 -4.86 -0.91
CA PRO A 162 -11.61 -4.58 -2.27
C PRO A 162 -13.13 -4.53 -2.39
N LYS A 163 -13.67 -3.56 -3.11
CA LYS A 163 -15.08 -3.57 -3.49
C LYS A 163 -15.32 -4.68 -4.52
N GLN A 164 -16.51 -5.28 -4.52
CA GLN A 164 -16.88 -6.32 -5.48
C GLN A 164 -16.65 -5.84 -6.92
N GLY A 165 -15.95 -6.66 -7.72
CA GLY A 165 -15.57 -6.33 -9.09
C GLY A 165 -14.31 -5.47 -9.25
N ALA A 166 -13.68 -5.05 -8.15
CA ALA A 166 -12.52 -4.16 -8.18
C ALA A 166 -11.15 -4.85 -8.32
N GLY A 167 -11.09 -6.16 -8.47
CA GLY A 167 -9.80 -6.85 -8.63
C GLY A 167 -9.87 -8.37 -8.55
N ASN A 168 -8.73 -9.01 -8.78
CA ASN A 168 -8.53 -10.42 -8.57
C ASN A 168 -8.67 -10.73 -7.07
N ASN A 169 -9.20 -11.93 -6.75
CA ASN A 169 -9.31 -12.43 -5.38
C ASN A 169 -7.95 -12.84 -4.77
N GLU A 170 -6.86 -12.17 -5.17
CA GLU A 170 -5.52 -12.49 -4.69
C GLU A 170 -5.27 -11.96 -3.27
N PHE A 171 -6.04 -10.94 -2.86
CA PHE A 171 -5.87 -10.30 -1.56
C PHE A 171 -7.17 -10.29 -0.79
N THR A 172 -7.11 -10.61 0.50
CA THR A 172 -8.25 -10.49 1.39
C THR A 172 -8.46 -9.05 1.82
N HIS A 173 -7.38 -8.38 2.24
CA HIS A 173 -7.37 -6.96 2.61
C HIS A 173 -5.94 -6.42 2.60
N ILE A 174 -5.83 -5.10 2.70
CA ILE A 174 -4.55 -4.38 2.81
C ILE A 174 -4.65 -3.43 3.99
N THR A 175 -3.72 -3.53 4.93
CA THR A 175 -3.56 -2.51 5.96
C THR A 175 -2.50 -1.50 5.52
N MET A 176 -2.83 -0.21 5.59
CA MET A 176 -1.98 0.87 5.13
C MET A 176 -1.82 1.95 6.20
N TRP A 177 -0.58 2.40 6.43
CA TRP A 177 -0.26 3.52 7.32
C TRP A 177 0.11 4.73 6.48
N VAL A 178 -0.80 5.67 6.40
CA VAL A 178 -0.72 6.83 5.49
C VAL A 178 -0.38 8.09 6.26
N ASP A 179 0.57 8.87 5.76
CA ASP A 179 0.67 10.29 6.05
C ASP A 179 -0.30 11.06 5.14
N PRO A 180 -1.46 11.49 5.63
CA PRO A 180 -2.48 12.10 4.79
C PRO A 180 -2.06 13.47 4.25
N LYS A 181 -1.17 14.18 4.96
CA LYS A 181 -0.67 15.49 4.57
C LYS A 181 0.26 15.45 3.37
N ARG A 182 0.87 14.29 3.09
CA ARG A 182 1.75 14.05 1.95
C ARG A 182 1.12 13.13 0.90
N ALA A 183 -0.04 12.50 1.20
CA ALA A 183 -0.69 11.45 0.42
C ALA A 183 0.28 10.30 0.09
N ILE A 184 1.05 9.85 1.08
CA ILE A 184 2.00 8.75 0.94
C ILE A 184 1.85 7.75 2.08
N SER A 185 2.07 6.48 1.76
CA SER A 185 2.13 5.40 2.75
C SER A 185 3.55 5.21 3.24
N LEU A 186 3.73 5.05 4.56
CA LEU A 186 5.00 4.72 5.18
C LEU A 186 5.14 3.22 5.42
N LYS A 187 4.00 2.52 5.52
CA LYS A 187 3.96 1.06 5.68
C LYS A 187 2.70 0.52 5.03
N GLN A 188 2.81 -0.65 4.43
CA GLN A 188 1.68 -1.41 3.89
C GLN A 188 1.83 -2.87 4.26
N GLN A 189 0.72 -3.55 4.50
CA GLN A 189 0.68 -4.99 4.69
C GLN A 189 -0.45 -5.57 3.86
N ILE A 190 -0.13 -6.47 2.95
CA ILE A 190 -1.05 -7.13 2.03
C ILE A 190 -1.25 -8.54 2.53
N PHE A 191 -2.50 -8.98 2.67
CA PHE A 191 -2.87 -10.31 3.15
C PHE A 191 -3.53 -11.12 2.05
N GLN A 192 -3.16 -12.39 1.94
CA GLN A 192 -3.69 -13.34 0.96
C GLN A 192 -4.55 -14.41 1.64
N GLU A 193 -5.42 -15.07 0.86
CA GLU A 193 -6.26 -16.18 1.37
C GLU A 193 -5.44 -17.38 1.83
N SER A 194 -4.25 -17.59 1.24
CA SER A 194 -3.30 -18.64 1.66
C SER A 194 -2.76 -18.46 3.09
N GLY A 195 -2.98 -17.28 3.70
CA GLY A 195 -2.34 -16.86 4.93
C GLY A 195 -0.97 -16.19 4.73
N ASP A 196 -0.49 -16.12 3.48
CA ASP A 196 0.71 -15.38 3.13
C ASP A 196 0.47 -13.88 3.31
N SER A 197 1.54 -13.16 3.60
CA SER A 197 1.46 -11.70 3.65
C SER A 197 2.75 -11.05 3.15
N ARG A 198 2.62 -9.80 2.69
CA ARG A 198 3.77 -8.97 2.35
C ARG A 198 3.69 -7.64 3.05
N THR A 199 4.70 -7.34 3.86
CA THR A 199 4.86 -6.05 4.52
C THR A 199 5.89 -5.23 3.75
N ALA A 200 5.53 -4.00 3.38
CA ALA A 200 6.43 -3.01 2.81
C ALA A 200 6.60 -1.86 3.83
N VAL A 201 7.84 -1.50 4.13
CA VAL A 201 8.17 -0.32 4.93
C VAL A 201 9.00 0.61 4.08
N TYR A 202 8.63 1.89 4.05
CA TYR A 202 9.26 2.92 3.24
C TYR A 202 9.93 3.96 4.13
N SER A 203 11.19 4.28 3.83
CA SER A 203 11.99 5.27 4.57
C SER A 203 12.70 6.22 3.60
N ASN A 204 13.35 7.27 4.13
CA ASN A 204 14.09 8.26 3.34
C ASN A 204 13.27 8.86 2.19
N ILE A 205 11.98 9.09 2.42
CA ILE A 205 11.03 9.52 1.39
C ILE A 205 11.32 10.94 0.93
N ARG A 206 11.49 11.11 -0.37
CA ARG A 206 11.67 12.41 -1.05
C ARG A 206 10.54 12.63 -2.03
N LEU A 207 9.89 13.79 -1.97
CA LEU A 207 8.77 14.15 -2.83
C LEU A 207 9.21 15.14 -3.91
N ASN A 208 8.57 15.02 -5.09
CA ASN A 208 8.63 15.96 -6.21
C ASN A 208 10.04 16.30 -6.71
N SER A 209 11.00 15.37 -6.56
CA SER A 209 12.40 15.55 -6.94
C SER A 209 12.95 14.41 -7.81
N VAL A 210 12.10 13.48 -8.26
CA VAL A 210 12.55 12.33 -9.06
C VAL A 210 12.60 12.70 -10.53
N PRO A 211 13.78 12.59 -11.20
CA PRO A 211 13.90 12.93 -12.61
C PRO A 211 13.19 11.90 -13.50
N ALA A 212 12.74 12.35 -14.66
CA ALA A 212 12.06 11.49 -15.64
C ALA A 212 12.92 10.30 -16.09
N SER A 213 14.24 10.49 -16.15
CA SER A 213 15.20 9.44 -16.52
C SER A 213 15.28 8.27 -15.55
N ALA A 214 14.79 8.44 -14.29
CA ALA A 214 14.72 7.34 -13.34
C ALA A 214 13.72 6.24 -13.78
N PHE A 215 12.74 6.57 -14.62
CA PHE A 215 11.68 5.66 -15.07
C PHE A 215 12.06 5.02 -16.44
N ALA A 216 13.25 4.44 -16.48
CA ALA A 216 13.76 3.66 -17.60
C ALA A 216 14.71 2.59 -17.07
N LEU A 217 14.60 1.37 -17.59
CA LEU A 217 15.53 0.29 -17.24
C LEU A 217 16.85 0.46 -18.00
N MET A 218 17.97 0.30 -17.29
CA MET A 218 19.31 0.26 -17.90
C MET A 218 19.68 -1.19 -18.22
N LEU A 219 19.36 -1.63 -19.42
CA LEU A 219 19.59 -3.00 -19.85
C LEU A 219 21.04 -3.21 -20.27
N ALA A 220 21.66 -4.30 -19.82
CA ALA A 220 23.00 -4.69 -20.27
C ALA A 220 22.99 -5.10 -21.76
N PRO A 221 24.08 -4.92 -22.48
CA PRO A 221 24.21 -5.42 -23.86
C PRO A 221 23.95 -6.92 -23.95
N GLY A 222 23.16 -7.33 -24.96
CA GLY A 222 22.76 -8.72 -25.16
C GLY A 222 21.62 -9.20 -24.26
N THR A 223 20.86 -8.29 -23.63
CA THR A 223 19.65 -8.63 -22.89
C THR A 223 18.57 -9.20 -23.81
N THR A 224 18.08 -10.39 -23.47
CA THR A 224 16.94 -11.03 -24.16
C THR A 224 15.62 -10.47 -23.61
N LYS A 225 14.71 -10.10 -24.53
CA LYS A 225 13.36 -9.62 -24.18
C LYS A 225 12.33 -10.72 -24.42
N VAL A 226 11.55 -11.04 -23.40
CA VAL A 226 10.47 -12.03 -23.45
C VAL A 226 9.14 -11.31 -23.16
N ARG A 227 8.19 -11.38 -24.11
CA ARG A 227 6.82 -10.85 -23.90
C ARG A 227 5.87 -12.01 -23.58
N LYS A 228 5.01 -11.81 -22.58
CA LYS A 228 3.99 -12.78 -22.14
C LYS A 228 2.61 -12.13 -22.09
#